data_0b33af6813767926a555408d08a7e3d1
#
_entry.id   0b33af6813767926a555408d08a7e3d1
#
_cell.length_a   1.000
_cell.length_b   1.000
_cell.length_c   1.000
_cell.angle_alpha   90.00
_cell.angle_beta   90.00
_cell.angle_gamma   90.00
#
_symmetry.space_group_name_H-M   'P 1'
#
loop_
_entity.id
_entity.type
_entity.pdbx_description
1 polymer ?
#
loop_
_entity_poly.entity_id
_entity_poly.type
_entity_poly.pdbx_seq_one_letter_code
_entity_poly.pdbx_strand_id
1 'polypeptide(L)'
;FSAYVFKTIADPYIGRLNLFRVMTGKLDTTMSVYNEEKDTVEKVGRLYVMRGKEQIEVDELHSGDIGALAKLSNTSTQDTLSLKDANIIIPKIALPGSVLCMAIKPKGKGDEDKLSAALTKIREEDPTIKMEVNPETKQTLVYGVGEQQLDVMVQKLKAKYKIEVDLTDPIIPYRETIKAKASVRGRYKKQSGGHGQFGDVVMEFEPSYDTTTPVIFEE
;
A
#
# COMPACT_ATOMS: atom_id res chain seq x y z
N PHE A 1 20.66 -21.66 7.43
CA PHE A 1 20.53 -20.20 7.57
C PHE A 1 19.08 -19.81 7.72
N SER A 2 18.81 -18.90 8.66
CA SER A 2 17.56 -18.15 8.74
C SER A 2 17.83 -16.73 9.23
N ALA A 3 17.03 -15.77 8.77
CA ALA A 3 17.11 -14.38 9.18
C ALA A 3 15.74 -13.73 9.22
N TYR A 4 15.57 -12.74 10.08
CA TYR A 4 14.35 -11.97 10.23
C TYR A 4 14.56 -10.53 9.78
N VAL A 5 13.75 -10.08 8.84
CA VAL A 5 13.79 -8.69 8.32
C VAL A 5 12.98 -7.80 9.25
N PHE A 6 13.65 -7.01 10.06
CA PHE A 6 12.95 -6.18 11.06
C PHE A 6 12.70 -4.74 10.62
N LYS A 7 13.34 -4.28 9.52
CA LYS A 7 13.18 -2.91 9.02
C LYS A 7 13.51 -2.80 7.54
N THR A 8 12.76 -1.97 6.83
CA THR A 8 13.06 -1.56 5.45
C THR A 8 13.31 -0.05 5.42
N ILE A 9 14.33 0.37 4.69
CA ILE A 9 14.67 1.77 4.45
C ILE A 9 14.67 2.00 2.95
N ALA A 10 13.98 3.05 2.50
CA ALA A 10 14.06 3.52 1.12
C ALA A 10 15.20 4.54 0.98
N ASP A 11 16.38 4.06 0.58
CA ASP A 11 17.52 4.93 0.33
C ASP A 11 17.42 5.60 -1.04
N PRO A 12 17.70 6.93 -1.16
CA PRO A 12 17.60 7.64 -2.44
C PRO A 12 18.56 7.14 -3.53
N TYR A 13 19.70 6.58 -3.14
CA TYR A 13 20.79 6.16 -4.06
C TYR A 13 20.79 4.66 -4.32
N ILE A 14 20.59 3.87 -3.29
CA ILE A 14 20.66 2.40 -3.35
C ILE A 14 19.30 1.79 -3.62
N GLY A 15 18.21 2.52 -3.30
CA GLY A 15 16.86 2.03 -3.37
C GLY A 15 16.42 1.38 -2.06
N ARG A 16 15.79 0.21 -2.15
CA ARG A 16 15.33 -0.53 -0.97
C ARG A 16 16.52 -1.20 -0.27
N LEU A 17 16.65 -0.96 1.03
CA LEU A 17 17.59 -1.58 1.94
C LEU A 17 16.83 -2.30 3.05
N ASN A 18 16.96 -3.62 3.09
CA ASN A 18 16.30 -4.47 4.09
C ASN A 18 17.28 -4.80 5.21
N LEU A 19 17.00 -4.32 6.43
CA LEU A 19 17.79 -4.65 7.61
C LEU A 19 17.23 -5.93 8.22
N PHE A 20 18.13 -6.85 8.53
CA PHE A 20 17.78 -8.16 9.06
C PHE A 20 18.74 -8.59 10.18
N ARG A 21 18.28 -9.51 11.00
CA ARG A 21 19.13 -10.22 11.96
C ARG A 21 19.26 -11.67 11.53
N VAL A 22 20.49 -12.18 11.48
CA VAL A 22 20.76 -13.59 11.28
C VAL A 22 20.38 -14.34 12.56
N MET A 23 19.41 -15.26 12.44
CA MET A 23 18.92 -16.04 13.57
C MET A 23 19.73 -17.33 13.72
N THR A 24 20.02 -18.02 12.62
CA THR A 24 20.79 -19.25 12.60
C THR A 24 21.71 -19.33 11.38
N GLY A 25 22.84 -20.00 11.52
CA GLY A 25 23.79 -20.23 10.44
C GLY A 25 24.57 -18.99 10.04
N LYS A 26 24.93 -18.92 8.77
CA LYS A 26 25.64 -17.80 8.17
C LYS A 26 25.02 -17.42 6.82
N LEU A 27 25.23 -16.18 6.42
CA LEU A 27 24.89 -15.64 5.11
C LEU A 27 26.15 -15.09 4.47
N ASP A 28 26.41 -15.44 3.22
CA ASP A 28 27.49 -14.87 2.42
C ASP A 28 26.97 -14.37 1.05
N THR A 29 27.80 -13.59 0.35
CA THR A 29 27.44 -12.93 -0.91
C THR A 29 27.22 -13.88 -2.08
N THR A 30 27.62 -15.15 -1.96
CA THR A 30 27.44 -16.18 -3.02
C THR A 30 26.09 -16.90 -2.95
N MET A 31 25.39 -16.73 -1.82
CA MET A 31 24.15 -17.44 -1.55
C MET A 31 22.94 -16.81 -2.24
N SER A 32 21.90 -17.60 -2.35
CA SER A 32 20.53 -17.12 -2.60
C SER A 32 19.69 -17.40 -1.36
N VAL A 33 18.81 -16.46 -1.05
CA VAL A 33 17.87 -16.59 0.08
C VAL A 33 16.46 -16.83 -0.43
N TYR A 34 15.69 -17.55 0.32
CA TYR A 34 14.30 -17.84 0.06
C TYR A 34 13.41 -17.05 1.02
N ASN A 35 12.44 -16.32 0.47
CA ASN A 35 11.44 -15.61 1.25
C ASN A 35 10.24 -16.55 1.44
N GLU A 36 10.06 -17.05 2.64
CA GLU A 36 9.05 -18.05 2.98
C GLU A 36 7.61 -17.50 2.84
N GLU A 37 7.38 -16.22 3.18
CA GLU A 37 6.05 -15.63 3.12
C GLU A 37 5.58 -15.35 1.70
N LYS A 38 6.50 -15.26 0.75
CA LYS A 38 6.19 -14.88 -0.64
C LYS A 38 6.54 -15.93 -1.68
N ASP A 39 7.05 -17.08 -1.22
CA ASP A 39 7.44 -18.20 -2.08
C ASP A 39 8.38 -17.75 -3.21
N THR A 40 9.40 -16.97 -2.87
CA THR A 40 10.34 -16.40 -3.86
C THR A 40 11.79 -16.56 -3.46
N VAL A 41 12.64 -16.84 -4.45
CA VAL A 41 14.09 -16.86 -4.30
C VAL A 41 14.65 -15.50 -4.67
N GLU A 42 15.49 -14.95 -3.79
CA GLU A 42 16.22 -13.70 -4.02
C GLU A 42 17.74 -13.93 -3.94
N LYS A 43 18.47 -13.32 -4.85
CA LYS A 43 19.92 -13.39 -4.81
C LYS A 43 20.49 -12.42 -3.80
N VAL A 44 21.40 -12.89 -2.98
CA VAL A 44 22.22 -12.04 -2.12
C VAL A 44 23.19 -11.29 -3.03
N GLY A 45 22.98 -9.98 -3.14
CA GLY A 45 23.89 -9.12 -3.87
C GLY A 45 25.02 -8.63 -2.94
N ARG A 46 25.00 -7.32 -2.65
CA ARG A 46 25.93 -6.74 -1.68
C ARG A 46 25.37 -6.86 -0.28
N LEU A 47 26.19 -7.31 0.64
CA LEU A 47 25.90 -7.48 2.05
C LEU A 47 26.57 -6.35 2.84
N TYR A 48 25.82 -5.72 3.75
CA TYR A 48 26.30 -4.56 4.49
C TYR A 48 26.12 -4.71 5.99
N VAL A 49 27.03 -4.08 6.75
CA VAL A 49 26.81 -3.70 8.15
C VAL A 49 26.61 -2.18 8.19
N MET A 50 25.58 -1.74 8.92
CA MET A 50 25.26 -0.32 9.03
C MET A 50 25.97 0.31 10.22
N ARG A 51 26.72 1.39 9.97
CA ARG A 51 27.33 2.25 10.99
C ARG A 51 26.75 3.66 10.88
N GLY A 52 25.64 3.88 11.57
CA GLY A 52 24.85 5.09 11.37
C GLY A 52 24.29 5.16 9.94
N LYS A 53 24.74 6.15 9.16
CA LYS A 53 24.39 6.29 7.73
C LYS A 53 25.37 5.58 6.78
N GLU A 54 26.52 5.16 7.30
CA GLU A 54 27.56 4.52 6.51
C GLU A 54 27.23 3.05 6.31
N GLN A 55 27.44 2.57 5.08
CA GLN A 55 27.23 1.19 4.68
C GLN A 55 28.59 0.55 4.47
N ILE A 56 28.94 -0.37 5.34
CA ILE A 56 30.22 -1.10 5.28
C ILE A 56 29.94 -2.45 4.61
N GLU A 57 30.52 -2.67 3.44
CA GLU A 57 30.39 -3.93 2.72
C GLU A 57 31.16 -5.03 3.44
N VAL A 58 30.55 -6.20 3.58
CA VAL A 58 31.11 -7.38 4.22
C VAL A 58 30.84 -8.62 3.37
N ASP A 59 31.70 -9.62 3.49
CA ASP A 59 31.58 -10.86 2.71
C ASP A 59 30.60 -11.85 3.33
N GLU A 60 30.53 -11.89 4.66
CA GLU A 60 29.62 -12.80 5.39
C GLU A 60 29.12 -12.22 6.71
N LEU A 61 28.00 -12.76 7.19
CA LEU A 61 27.41 -12.48 8.51
C LEU A 61 27.02 -13.78 9.19
N HIS A 62 27.16 -13.83 10.51
CA HIS A 62 26.92 -14.99 11.35
C HIS A 62 25.70 -14.85 12.23
N SER A 63 25.25 -15.95 12.83
CA SER A 63 24.15 -15.98 13.78
C SER A 63 24.33 -14.93 14.89
N GLY A 64 23.32 -14.07 15.06
CA GLY A 64 23.31 -12.95 16.00
C GLY A 64 23.62 -11.59 15.36
N ASP A 65 24.32 -11.57 14.21
CA ASP A 65 24.67 -10.34 13.51
C ASP A 65 23.47 -9.64 12.90
N ILE A 66 23.57 -8.32 12.83
CA ILE A 66 22.62 -7.45 12.14
C ILE A 66 23.27 -6.93 10.87
N GLY A 67 22.66 -7.21 9.74
CA GLY A 67 23.11 -6.76 8.44
C GLY A 67 22.01 -6.09 7.64
N ALA A 68 22.37 -5.68 6.43
CA ALA A 68 21.45 -5.12 5.46
C ALA A 68 21.71 -5.69 4.06
N LEU A 69 20.64 -5.99 3.35
CA LEU A 69 20.64 -6.40 1.95
C LEU A 69 19.97 -5.33 1.10
N ALA A 70 20.63 -5.00 -0.01
CA ALA A 70 20.11 -4.06 -0.98
C ALA A 70 19.35 -4.77 -2.11
N LYS A 71 18.33 -4.09 -2.67
CA LYS A 71 17.67 -4.48 -3.92
C LYS A 71 16.92 -5.82 -3.88
N LEU A 72 16.49 -6.28 -2.71
CA LEU A 72 15.55 -7.38 -2.64
C LEU A 72 14.19 -6.92 -3.17
N SER A 73 13.69 -7.55 -4.23
CA SER A 73 12.49 -7.08 -4.94
C SER A 73 11.20 -7.43 -4.21
N ASN A 74 11.17 -8.60 -3.59
CA ASN A 74 9.96 -9.16 -2.98
C ASN A 74 9.99 -9.16 -1.45
N THR A 75 11.10 -8.80 -0.82
CA THR A 75 11.26 -8.84 0.63
C THR A 75 10.74 -7.57 1.29
N SER A 76 9.96 -7.72 2.35
CA SER A 76 9.37 -6.63 3.14
C SER A 76 9.75 -6.77 4.61
N THR A 77 9.44 -5.73 5.39
CA THR A 77 9.59 -5.78 6.86
C THR A 77 8.72 -6.91 7.43
N GLN A 78 9.28 -7.68 8.35
CA GLN A 78 8.74 -8.86 9.02
C GLN A 78 8.71 -10.14 8.17
N ASP A 79 9.34 -10.15 7.00
CA ASP A 79 9.51 -11.39 6.25
C ASP A 79 10.68 -12.22 6.83
N THR A 80 10.58 -13.53 6.68
CA THR A 80 11.64 -14.49 7.02
C THR A 80 12.43 -14.85 5.78
N LEU A 81 13.73 -14.78 5.88
CA LEU A 81 14.65 -15.26 4.87
C LEU A 81 15.32 -16.55 5.35
N SER A 82 15.32 -17.58 4.52
CA SER A 82 15.89 -18.87 4.84
C SER A 82 16.66 -19.47 3.67
N LEU A 83 17.12 -20.70 3.78
CA LEU A 83 17.45 -21.56 2.65
C LEU A 83 16.18 -22.17 2.09
N LYS A 84 16.13 -22.42 0.80
CA LYS A 84 15.02 -23.12 0.17
C LYS A 84 14.79 -24.47 0.84
N ASP A 85 13.55 -24.84 1.04
CA ASP A 85 13.10 -26.08 1.69
C ASP A 85 13.41 -26.16 3.21
N ALA A 86 13.83 -25.07 3.84
CA ALA A 86 14.02 -25.02 5.28
C ALA A 86 12.70 -24.98 6.06
N ASN A 87 11.62 -24.48 5.45
CA ASN A 87 10.29 -24.36 6.04
C ASN A 87 10.28 -23.63 7.40
N ILE A 88 11.08 -22.58 7.52
CA ILE A 88 11.22 -21.79 8.75
C ILE A 88 10.49 -20.47 8.54
N ILE A 89 9.44 -20.24 9.33
CA ILE A 89 8.73 -18.95 9.41
C ILE A 89 8.84 -18.41 10.82
N ILE A 90 9.40 -17.21 10.94
CA ILE A 90 9.49 -16.50 12.22
C ILE A 90 8.18 -15.72 12.41
N PRO A 91 7.47 -15.89 13.56
CA PRO A 91 6.20 -15.23 13.79
C PRO A 91 6.31 -13.71 13.65
N LYS A 92 5.36 -13.12 12.93
CA LYS A 92 5.28 -11.65 12.77
C LYS A 92 4.85 -10.98 14.07
N ILE A 93 5.42 -9.81 14.33
CA ILE A 93 5.02 -8.97 15.46
C ILE A 93 3.70 -8.28 15.10
N ALA A 94 2.71 -8.36 16.00
CA ALA A 94 1.45 -7.64 15.82
C ALA A 94 1.70 -6.14 15.88
N LEU A 95 1.47 -5.45 14.77
CA LEU A 95 1.58 -4.00 14.68
C LEU A 95 0.24 -3.34 15.07
N PRO A 96 0.26 -2.12 15.65
CA PRO A 96 -0.95 -1.40 15.96
C PRO A 96 -1.76 -1.12 14.69
N GLY A 97 -3.09 -1.21 14.79
CA GLY A 97 -3.98 -0.84 13.71
C GLY A 97 -4.00 0.67 13.47
N SER A 98 -4.20 1.07 12.22
CA SER A 98 -4.41 2.48 11.88
C SER A 98 -5.80 2.91 12.33
N VAL A 99 -5.91 3.97 13.11
CA VAL A 99 -7.17 4.50 13.69
C VAL A 99 -7.55 5.88 13.16
N LEU A 100 -6.60 6.60 12.54
CA LEU A 100 -6.84 7.91 11.93
C LEU A 100 -6.79 7.79 10.39
N CYS A 101 -7.81 8.33 9.73
CA CYS A 101 -7.89 8.43 8.28
C CYS A 101 -7.93 9.91 7.86
N MET A 102 -7.07 10.30 6.93
CA MET A 102 -7.06 11.64 6.33
C MET A 102 -6.99 11.54 4.81
N ALA A 103 -7.61 12.49 4.12
CA ALA A 103 -7.42 12.63 2.68
C ALA A 103 -6.16 13.46 2.42
N ILE A 104 -5.32 12.99 1.49
CA ILE A 104 -4.07 13.65 1.13
C ILE A 104 -4.14 14.16 -0.31
N LYS A 105 -3.70 15.41 -0.52
CA LYS A 105 -3.65 16.04 -1.85
C LYS A 105 -2.34 16.78 -2.04
N PRO A 106 -1.66 16.65 -3.19
CA PRO A 106 -0.47 17.45 -3.50
C PRO A 106 -0.87 18.90 -3.76
N LYS A 107 -0.02 19.85 -3.35
CA LYS A 107 -0.20 21.28 -3.65
C LYS A 107 0.20 21.62 -5.08
N GLY A 108 1.19 20.91 -5.63
CA GLY A 108 1.65 21.08 -7.00
C GLY A 108 0.75 20.34 -8.00
N LYS A 109 0.37 21.01 -9.09
CA LYS A 109 -0.33 20.36 -10.20
C LYS A 109 0.59 19.36 -10.87
N GLY A 110 0.12 18.12 -11.07
CA GLY A 110 0.87 17.04 -11.73
C GLY A 110 1.84 16.29 -10.80
N ASP A 111 1.76 16.51 -9.48
CA ASP A 111 2.54 15.75 -8.50
C ASP A 111 1.82 14.49 -7.96
N GLU A 112 0.65 14.14 -8.51
CA GLU A 112 -0.16 13.00 -8.07
C GLU A 112 0.62 11.67 -8.20
N ASP A 113 1.26 11.43 -9.35
CA ASP A 113 2.04 10.22 -9.60
C ASP A 113 3.28 10.15 -8.71
N LYS A 114 3.96 11.29 -8.51
CA LYS A 114 5.09 11.40 -7.59
C LYS A 114 4.68 11.13 -6.15
N LEU A 115 3.52 11.66 -5.74
CA LEU A 115 2.96 11.44 -4.41
C LEU A 115 2.66 9.96 -4.20
N SER A 116 2.00 9.30 -5.15
CA SER A 116 1.69 7.88 -5.09
C SER A 116 2.96 7.02 -4.95
N ALA A 117 3.99 7.30 -5.75
CA ALA A 117 5.28 6.62 -5.66
C ALA A 117 6.00 6.87 -4.32
N ALA A 118 5.95 8.10 -3.80
CA ALA A 118 6.54 8.45 -2.51
C ALA A 118 5.82 7.78 -1.34
N LEU A 119 4.49 7.77 -1.34
CA LEU A 119 3.67 7.09 -0.33
C LEU A 119 3.91 5.58 -0.32
N THR A 120 4.08 4.96 -1.50
CA THR A 120 4.46 3.55 -1.60
C THR A 120 5.77 3.27 -0.89
N LYS A 121 6.79 4.10 -1.09
CA LYS A 121 8.08 3.97 -0.40
C LYS A 121 7.97 4.22 1.11
N ILE A 122 7.16 5.18 1.54
CA ILE A 122 6.92 5.44 2.97
C ILE A 122 6.24 4.23 3.64
N ARG A 123 5.27 3.60 2.96
CA ARG A 123 4.60 2.38 3.43
C ARG A 123 5.54 1.19 3.53
N GLU A 124 6.55 1.09 2.65
CA GLU A 124 7.60 0.07 2.76
C GLU A 124 8.48 0.28 4.00
N GLU A 125 8.74 1.56 4.37
CA GLU A 125 9.48 1.91 5.60
C GLU A 125 8.66 1.69 6.87
N ASP A 126 7.35 1.99 6.83
CA ASP A 126 6.43 1.91 7.96
C ASP A 126 5.15 1.16 7.57
N PRO A 127 5.05 -0.14 7.87
CA PRO A 127 3.90 -0.97 7.52
C PRO A 127 2.62 -0.63 8.29
N THR A 128 2.67 0.27 9.29
CA THR A 128 1.49 0.76 10.00
C THR A 128 0.74 1.85 9.22
N ILE A 129 1.40 2.48 8.24
CA ILE A 129 0.79 3.43 7.31
C ILE A 129 0.10 2.66 6.18
N LYS A 130 -1.18 2.91 5.96
CA LYS A 130 -1.93 2.38 4.83
C LYS A 130 -2.33 3.49 3.88
N MET A 131 -2.54 3.14 2.62
CA MET A 131 -2.99 4.07 1.58
C MET A 131 -4.00 3.36 0.69
N GLU A 132 -5.06 4.05 0.35
CA GLU A 132 -6.03 3.60 -0.65
C GLU A 132 -6.58 4.79 -1.43
N VAL A 133 -7.12 4.52 -2.61
CA VAL A 133 -7.88 5.49 -3.39
C VAL A 133 -9.35 5.15 -3.26
N ASN A 134 -10.14 6.07 -2.70
CA ASN A 134 -11.58 5.87 -2.60
C ASN A 134 -12.21 5.92 -4.01
N PRO A 135 -12.90 4.86 -4.47
CA PRO A 135 -13.42 4.79 -5.84
C PRO A 135 -14.59 5.76 -6.08
N GLU A 136 -15.31 6.16 -5.03
CA GLU A 136 -16.47 7.04 -5.13
C GLU A 136 -16.04 8.52 -5.08
N THR A 137 -15.27 8.91 -4.07
CA THR A 137 -14.83 10.30 -3.88
C THR A 137 -13.58 10.67 -4.66
N LYS A 138 -12.89 9.66 -5.24
CA LYS A 138 -11.59 9.81 -5.95
C LYS A 138 -10.48 10.42 -5.08
N GLN A 139 -10.68 10.47 -3.77
CA GLN A 139 -9.66 10.93 -2.84
C GLN A 139 -8.62 9.85 -2.58
N THR A 140 -7.37 10.25 -2.48
CA THR A 140 -6.32 9.40 -1.89
C THR A 140 -6.40 9.53 -0.37
N LEU A 141 -6.65 8.41 0.30
CA LEU A 141 -6.76 8.31 1.74
C LEU A 141 -5.49 7.71 2.31
N VAL A 142 -5.02 8.27 3.42
CA VAL A 142 -3.90 7.75 4.20
C VAL A 142 -4.38 7.44 5.61
N TYR A 143 -3.93 6.31 6.12
CA TYR A 143 -4.29 5.83 7.45
C TYR A 143 -3.03 5.72 8.30
N GLY A 144 -3.11 6.16 9.53
CA GLY A 144 -2.05 6.08 10.52
C GLY A 144 -2.57 5.79 11.92
N VAL A 145 -1.67 5.53 12.86
CA VAL A 145 -2.00 5.30 14.27
C VAL A 145 -2.34 6.60 15.03
N GLY A 146 -2.08 7.77 14.43
CA GLY A 146 -2.40 9.07 15.03
C GLY A 146 -1.84 10.24 14.25
N GLU A 147 -2.20 11.46 14.66
CA GLU A 147 -1.84 12.72 14.00
C GLU A 147 -0.32 12.89 13.84
N GLN A 148 0.44 12.66 14.89
CA GLN A 148 1.91 12.83 14.86
C GLN A 148 2.58 11.92 13.81
N GLN A 149 2.07 10.72 13.59
CA GLN A 149 2.61 9.84 12.55
C GLN A 149 2.35 10.42 11.16
N LEU A 150 1.14 10.92 10.90
CA LEU A 150 0.80 11.54 9.63
C LEU A 150 1.58 12.84 9.42
N ASP A 151 1.81 13.64 10.46
CA ASP A 151 2.67 14.83 10.40
C ASP A 151 4.11 14.47 10.04
N VAL A 152 4.68 13.45 10.66
CA VAL A 152 6.02 12.94 10.29
C VAL A 152 6.04 12.45 8.85
N MET A 153 4.98 11.78 8.38
CA MET A 153 4.85 11.38 6.98
C MET A 153 4.87 12.60 6.04
N VAL A 154 4.11 13.65 6.34
CA VAL A 154 4.10 14.91 5.58
C VAL A 154 5.49 15.57 5.57
N GLN A 155 6.17 15.61 6.70
CA GLN A 155 7.53 16.13 6.78
C GLN A 155 8.51 15.30 5.93
N LYS A 156 8.39 13.97 5.93
CA LYS A 156 9.19 13.09 5.05
C LYS A 156 8.92 13.36 3.57
N LEU A 157 7.65 13.53 3.19
CA LEU A 157 7.27 13.87 1.80
C LEU A 157 7.95 15.17 1.36
N LYS A 158 7.93 16.20 2.19
CA LYS A 158 8.57 17.49 1.91
C LYS A 158 10.10 17.38 1.91
N ALA A 159 10.69 16.80 2.94
CA ALA A 159 12.15 16.78 3.11
C ALA A 159 12.86 15.85 2.11
N LYS A 160 12.33 14.61 1.93
CA LYS A 160 12.97 13.55 1.15
C LYS A 160 12.53 13.54 -0.30
N TYR A 161 11.22 13.76 -0.55
CA TYR A 161 10.64 13.62 -1.89
C TYR A 161 10.33 14.96 -2.56
N LYS A 162 10.48 16.10 -1.82
CA LYS A 162 10.21 17.45 -2.32
C LYS A 162 8.77 17.66 -2.79
N ILE A 163 7.83 16.99 -2.12
CA ILE A 163 6.39 17.08 -2.38
C ILE A 163 5.73 17.76 -1.19
N GLU A 164 5.04 18.87 -1.45
CA GLU A 164 4.18 19.53 -0.46
C GLU A 164 2.75 19.04 -0.62
N VAL A 165 2.11 18.71 0.49
CA VAL A 165 0.76 18.13 0.53
C VAL A 165 -0.10 18.86 1.55
N ASP A 166 -1.42 18.78 1.35
CA ASP A 166 -2.43 19.11 2.35
C ASP A 166 -3.10 17.83 2.84
N LEU A 167 -3.34 17.75 4.15
CA LEU A 167 -4.20 16.76 4.77
C LEU A 167 -5.54 17.42 5.09
N THR A 168 -6.63 16.75 4.74
CA THR A 168 -8.01 17.21 4.99
C THR A 168 -8.86 16.04 5.48
N ASP A 169 -10.00 16.35 6.08
CA ASP A 169 -10.96 15.31 6.43
C ASP A 169 -11.44 14.57 5.17
N PRO A 170 -11.61 13.25 5.25
CA PRO A 170 -12.14 12.48 4.14
C PRO A 170 -13.61 12.83 3.88
N ILE A 171 -13.99 12.89 2.61
CA ILE A 171 -15.39 13.06 2.22
C ILE A 171 -16.13 11.75 2.48
N ILE A 172 -17.23 11.84 3.22
CA ILE A 172 -18.11 10.68 3.47
C ILE A 172 -18.98 10.49 2.23
N PRO A 173 -18.88 9.35 1.52
CA PRO A 173 -19.73 9.08 0.36
C PRO A 173 -21.13 8.71 0.84
N TYR A 174 -22.02 9.69 0.83
CA TYR A 174 -23.44 9.43 1.10
C TYR A 174 -24.08 8.75 -0.10
N ARG A 175 -24.88 7.72 0.16
CA ARG A 175 -25.67 7.04 -0.85
C ARG A 175 -27.15 7.30 -0.62
N GLU A 176 -27.85 7.54 -1.69
CA GLU A 176 -29.31 7.68 -1.66
C GLU A 176 -29.96 6.29 -1.71
N THR A 177 -31.12 6.18 -1.09
CA THR A 177 -31.98 5.01 -1.17
C THR A 177 -33.44 5.42 -1.24
N ILE A 178 -34.26 4.58 -1.85
CA ILE A 178 -35.73 4.77 -1.86
C ILE A 178 -36.33 4.07 -0.65
N LYS A 179 -37.42 4.63 -0.12
CA LYS A 179 -38.11 4.10 1.07
C LYS A 179 -39.46 3.43 0.76
N ALA A 180 -39.97 3.61 -0.45
CA ALA A 180 -41.27 3.08 -0.85
C ALA A 180 -41.21 2.58 -2.30
N LYS A 181 -42.09 1.64 -2.63
CA LYS A 181 -42.30 1.17 -3.99
C LYS A 181 -42.92 2.28 -4.84
N ALA A 182 -42.40 2.47 -6.06
CA ALA A 182 -42.89 3.42 -7.04
C ALA A 182 -42.87 2.82 -8.43
N SER A 183 -43.97 3.05 -9.19
CA SER A 183 -44.04 2.69 -10.62
C SER A 183 -43.96 3.98 -11.45
N VAL A 184 -43.02 4.05 -12.37
CA VAL A 184 -42.75 5.25 -13.16
C VAL A 184 -42.61 4.88 -14.63
N ARG A 185 -43.24 5.72 -15.50
CA ARG A 185 -43.04 5.64 -16.93
C ARG A 185 -42.04 6.68 -17.40
N GLY A 186 -40.93 6.23 -17.97
CA GLY A 186 -39.93 7.08 -18.61
C GLY A 186 -40.12 7.07 -20.13
N ARG A 187 -40.38 8.24 -20.72
CA ARG A 187 -40.48 8.37 -22.17
C ARG A 187 -39.45 9.35 -22.71
N TYR A 188 -38.60 8.87 -23.60
CA TYR A 188 -37.66 9.69 -24.30
C TYR A 188 -38.00 9.75 -25.79
N LYS A 189 -38.20 10.96 -26.31
CA LYS A 189 -38.40 11.20 -27.72
C LYS A 189 -37.55 12.39 -28.16
N LYS A 190 -36.60 12.19 -29.02
CA LYS A 190 -35.80 13.24 -29.60
C LYS A 190 -35.71 13.08 -31.12
N GLN A 191 -36.13 14.12 -31.86
CA GLN A 191 -36.09 14.15 -33.31
C GLN A 191 -35.53 15.52 -33.72
N SER A 192 -34.33 15.50 -34.33
CA SER A 192 -33.67 16.71 -34.81
C SER A 192 -33.09 16.45 -36.21
N GLY A 193 -33.99 16.15 -37.17
CA GLY A 193 -33.61 15.79 -38.55
C GLY A 193 -33.15 14.33 -38.70
N GLY A 194 -33.61 13.61 -39.73
CA GLY A 194 -33.24 12.24 -39.98
C GLY A 194 -33.92 11.21 -39.06
N HIS A 195 -33.16 10.18 -38.64
CA HIS A 195 -33.67 9.15 -37.74
C HIS A 195 -33.81 9.67 -36.32
N GLY A 196 -35.05 9.66 -35.77
CA GLY A 196 -35.36 10.03 -34.40
C GLY A 196 -34.95 8.92 -33.39
N GLN A 197 -34.71 9.36 -32.14
CA GLN A 197 -34.51 8.44 -31.01
C GLN A 197 -35.83 8.36 -30.21
N PHE A 198 -36.24 7.14 -29.91
CA PHE A 198 -37.44 6.88 -29.13
C PHE A 198 -37.21 5.73 -28.12
N GLY A 199 -37.62 5.95 -26.88
CA GLY A 199 -37.63 4.96 -25.83
C GLY A 199 -38.83 5.22 -24.92
N ASP A 200 -39.57 4.19 -24.53
CA ASP A 200 -40.71 4.25 -23.65
C ASP A 200 -40.64 3.04 -22.73
N VAL A 201 -40.42 3.26 -21.43
CA VAL A 201 -40.16 2.24 -20.45
C VAL A 201 -41.05 2.49 -19.24
N VAL A 202 -41.69 1.47 -18.72
CA VAL A 202 -42.36 1.45 -17.43
C VAL A 202 -41.50 0.60 -16.48
N MET A 203 -41.07 1.20 -15.38
CA MET A 203 -40.25 0.54 -14.39
C MET A 203 -40.88 0.67 -13.00
N GLU A 204 -40.79 -0.41 -12.25
CA GLU A 204 -41.13 -0.42 -10.83
C GLU A 204 -39.80 -0.40 -10.04
N PHE A 205 -39.72 0.47 -9.06
CA PHE A 205 -38.62 0.58 -8.14
C PHE A 205 -39.11 0.24 -6.74
N GLU A 206 -38.34 -0.62 -6.05
CA GLU A 206 -38.63 -0.93 -4.65
C GLU A 206 -37.35 -0.99 -3.82
N PRO A 207 -37.40 -0.77 -2.49
CA PRO A 207 -36.25 -0.83 -1.64
C PRO A 207 -35.64 -2.24 -1.68
N SER A 208 -34.32 -2.34 -2.01
CA SER A 208 -33.58 -3.56 -1.77
C SER A 208 -33.06 -3.55 -0.33
N TYR A 209 -33.32 -4.60 0.42
CA TYR A 209 -32.77 -4.81 1.75
C TYR A 209 -31.43 -5.56 1.71
N ASP A 210 -30.96 -5.91 0.52
CA ASP A 210 -29.64 -6.48 0.32
C ASP A 210 -28.57 -5.37 0.33
N THR A 211 -27.71 -5.38 1.33
CA THR A 211 -26.60 -4.41 1.47
C THR A 211 -25.38 -4.78 0.64
N THR A 212 -25.36 -5.97 0.06
CA THR A 212 -24.22 -6.47 -0.73
C THR A 212 -24.36 -6.13 -2.22
N THR A 213 -25.58 -6.08 -2.72
CA THR A 213 -25.90 -5.80 -4.12
C THR A 213 -26.65 -4.46 -4.22
N PRO A 214 -25.99 -3.37 -4.67
CA PRO A 214 -26.60 -2.04 -4.63
C PRO A 214 -27.79 -1.86 -5.57
N VAL A 215 -27.89 -2.64 -6.63
CA VAL A 215 -29.01 -2.63 -7.58
C VAL A 215 -29.27 -4.06 -8.07
N ILE A 216 -30.50 -4.52 -7.93
CA ILE A 216 -30.98 -5.79 -8.49
C ILE A 216 -31.94 -5.42 -9.61
N PHE A 217 -31.74 -5.97 -10.80
CA PHE A 217 -32.60 -5.76 -11.96
C PHE A 217 -33.31 -7.08 -12.30
N GLU A 218 -34.63 -7.03 -12.42
CA GLU A 218 -35.49 -8.14 -12.85
C GLU A 218 -36.33 -7.69 -14.05
N GLU A 219 -36.51 -8.56 -15.06
CA GLU A 219 -37.36 -8.36 -16.24
C GLU A 219 -38.72 -9.03 -16.05
#